data_259d1813876952aad0a1f1223cdf79b2
#
_entry.id   259d1813876952aad0a1f1223cdf79b2
#
_cell.length_a   1.000
_cell.length_b   1.000
_cell.length_c   1.000
_cell.angle_alpha   90.00
_cell.angle_beta   90.00
_cell.angle_gamma   90.00
#
_symmetry.space_group_name_H-M   'P 1'
#
loop_
_entity.id
_entity.type
_entity.pdbx_description
1 polymer ?
#
loop_
_entity_poly.entity_id
_entity_poly.type
_entity_poly.pdbx_seq_one_letter_code
_entity_poly.pdbx_strand_id
1 'polypeptide(L)'
;MAAPARTAAASLSAKALTHASNSGRQLIGSKTAVVVKAGTMDKTVKVRLWGQRWEKQVQKSFQVPTYHLVHDPNNSVRQGDVINISAGWRASQHVRHIVRHIIAPHGPPIDERPAVLNEEQLYEEYAAKREAKLERRAERDAAVRKEREAEKAARLERRARREEWEQSRVDAKEKKLEELRATIGDV
;
A
#
# COMPACT_ATOMS: atom_id res chain seq x y z
N MET A 1 7.51 -30.98 31.78
CA MET A 1 6.18 -30.40 31.50
C MET A 1 6.37 -29.15 30.66
N ALA A 2 6.09 -29.23 29.37
CA ALA A 2 6.24 -28.13 28.42
C ALA A 2 4.90 -27.43 28.27
N ALA A 3 4.85 -26.11 28.51
CA ALA A 3 3.66 -25.26 28.31
C ALA A 3 3.49 -24.89 26.82
N PRO A 4 2.25 -24.80 26.33
CA PRO A 4 1.99 -24.69 24.90
C PRO A 4 2.16 -23.26 24.37
N ALA A 5 2.87 -23.12 23.27
CA ALA A 5 3.13 -21.90 22.53
C ALA A 5 1.91 -21.40 21.71
N ARG A 6 0.70 -21.36 22.29
CA ARG A 6 -0.54 -21.02 21.57
C ARG A 6 -1.06 -19.60 21.74
N THR A 7 -0.41 -18.74 22.53
CA THR A 7 -0.95 -17.40 22.86
C THR A 7 -0.42 -16.25 22.01
N ALA A 8 0.64 -16.45 21.22
CA ALA A 8 1.22 -15.35 20.43
C ALA A 8 0.46 -15.02 19.15
N ALA A 9 -0.15 -16.00 18.49
CA ALA A 9 -0.86 -15.80 17.22
C ALA A 9 -2.20 -15.05 17.40
N ALA A 10 -2.93 -15.32 18.49
CA ALA A 10 -4.20 -14.66 18.77
C ALA A 10 -4.04 -13.17 19.13
N SER A 11 -2.92 -12.80 19.79
CA SER A 11 -2.65 -11.41 20.16
C SER A 11 -2.26 -10.53 18.97
N LEU A 12 -1.65 -11.13 17.93
CA LEU A 12 -1.32 -10.42 16.67
C LEU A 12 -2.56 -10.14 15.84
N SER A 13 -3.54 -11.05 15.80
CA SER A 13 -4.81 -10.85 15.12
C SER A 13 -5.64 -9.75 15.76
N ALA A 14 -5.75 -9.70 17.10
CA ALA A 14 -6.48 -8.65 17.81
C ALA A 14 -5.82 -7.26 17.66
N LYS A 15 -4.49 -7.19 17.66
CA LYS A 15 -3.76 -5.94 17.38
C LYS A 15 -3.91 -5.46 15.93
N ALA A 16 -4.01 -6.36 14.97
CA ALA A 16 -4.27 -6.02 13.57
C ALA A 16 -5.67 -5.42 13.39
N LEU A 17 -6.68 -5.95 14.05
CA LEU A 17 -8.05 -5.43 14.04
C LEU A 17 -8.14 -4.04 14.69
N THR A 18 -7.47 -3.81 15.82
CA THR A 18 -7.46 -2.48 16.46
C THR A 18 -6.67 -1.44 15.64
N HIS A 19 -5.61 -1.84 14.92
CA HIS A 19 -4.91 -0.95 14.00
C HIS A 19 -5.70 -0.67 12.70
N ALA A 20 -6.55 -1.57 12.26
CA ALA A 20 -7.44 -1.34 11.13
C ALA A 20 -8.52 -0.30 11.46
N SER A 21 -9.09 -0.34 12.67
CA SER A 21 -10.07 0.65 13.15
C SER A 21 -9.46 2.04 13.37
N ASN A 22 -8.16 2.13 13.62
CA ASN A 22 -7.45 3.39 13.90
C ASN A 22 -6.74 3.99 12.68
N SER A 23 -6.94 3.44 11.48
CA SER A 23 -6.28 3.91 10.24
C SER A 23 -6.92 5.15 9.61
N GLY A 24 -7.73 5.91 10.34
CA GLY A 24 -8.30 7.18 9.88
C GLY A 24 -9.32 7.08 8.74
N ARG A 25 -9.82 5.87 8.44
CA ARG A 25 -10.86 5.63 7.43
C ARG A 25 -12.23 5.50 8.06
N GLN A 26 -12.61 6.47 8.82
CA GLN A 26 -13.96 6.54 9.35
C GLN A 26 -14.88 7.15 8.29
N LEU A 27 -15.97 6.47 7.97
CA LEU A 27 -16.98 7.02 7.06
C LEU A 27 -17.68 8.19 7.74
N ILE A 28 -17.48 9.39 7.17
CA ILE A 28 -17.96 10.64 7.76
C ILE A 28 -19.06 11.21 6.85
N GLY A 29 -20.19 11.53 7.48
CA GLY A 29 -21.29 12.19 6.82
C GLY A 29 -21.99 11.32 5.77
N SER A 30 -23.11 11.81 5.30
CA SER A 30 -23.92 11.20 4.26
C SER A 30 -24.39 12.30 3.32
N LYS A 31 -24.17 12.12 2.04
CA LYS A 31 -24.60 13.08 1.00
C LYS A 31 -25.30 12.34 -0.12
N THR A 32 -26.41 12.88 -0.57
CA THR A 32 -27.12 12.37 -1.74
C THR A 32 -26.49 12.94 -3.03
N ALA A 33 -26.25 12.05 -3.99
CA ALA A 33 -25.64 12.39 -5.26
C ALA A 33 -26.31 11.65 -6.42
N VAL A 34 -26.26 12.24 -7.60
CA VAL A 34 -26.73 11.61 -8.84
C VAL A 34 -25.54 11.13 -9.66
N VAL A 35 -25.59 9.91 -10.13
CA VAL A 35 -24.53 9.32 -10.96
C VAL A 35 -24.58 9.87 -12.38
N VAL A 36 -23.50 10.51 -12.81
CA VAL A 36 -23.38 11.09 -14.15
C VAL A 36 -22.70 10.12 -15.13
N LYS A 37 -21.69 9.38 -14.65
CA LYS A 37 -20.98 8.37 -15.45
C LYS A 37 -20.65 7.16 -14.59
N ALA A 38 -20.98 5.97 -15.10
CA ALA A 38 -20.59 4.68 -14.57
C ALA A 38 -20.00 3.81 -15.68
N GLY A 39 -19.18 2.82 -15.35
CA GLY A 39 -18.62 1.85 -16.30
C GLY A 39 -17.43 2.32 -17.14
N THR A 40 -17.04 3.59 -17.07
CA THR A 40 -15.86 4.11 -17.81
C THR A 40 -14.57 3.81 -17.06
N MET A 41 -14.62 3.79 -15.72
CA MET A 41 -13.51 3.46 -14.82
C MET A 41 -13.91 2.26 -13.99
N ASP A 42 -12.99 1.31 -13.81
CA ASP A 42 -13.24 0.18 -12.91
C ASP A 42 -13.33 0.67 -11.46
N LYS A 43 -14.36 0.20 -10.74
CA LYS A 43 -14.61 0.50 -9.31
C LYS A 43 -14.70 1.99 -8.97
N THR A 44 -15.03 2.83 -9.95
CA THR A 44 -15.13 4.27 -9.73
C THR A 44 -16.21 4.90 -10.60
N VAL A 45 -17.10 5.64 -9.97
CA VAL A 45 -18.19 6.36 -10.64
C VAL A 45 -18.05 7.87 -10.45
N LYS A 46 -18.47 8.64 -11.46
CA LYS A 46 -18.53 10.10 -11.39
C LYS A 46 -19.94 10.52 -11.01
N VAL A 47 -20.04 11.26 -9.90
CA VAL A 47 -21.31 11.74 -9.37
C VAL A 47 -21.39 13.26 -9.34
N ARG A 48 -22.61 13.78 -9.38
CA ARG A 48 -22.93 15.18 -9.23
C ARG A 48 -23.67 15.42 -7.93
N LEU A 49 -23.16 16.35 -7.13
CA LEU A 49 -23.82 16.89 -5.96
C LEU A 49 -24.21 18.34 -6.20
N TRP A 50 -25.29 18.78 -5.56
CA TRP A 50 -25.63 20.18 -5.49
C TRP A 50 -24.96 20.82 -4.27
N GLY A 51 -24.09 21.79 -4.51
CA GLY A 51 -23.44 22.61 -3.50
C GLY A 51 -23.94 24.04 -3.55
N GLN A 52 -23.65 24.80 -2.52
CA GLN A 52 -23.89 26.25 -2.52
C GLN A 52 -22.55 26.97 -2.66
N ARG A 53 -22.53 27.95 -3.56
CA ARG A 53 -21.40 28.86 -3.75
C ARG A 53 -21.84 30.29 -3.49
N TRP A 54 -21.14 30.95 -2.57
CA TRP A 54 -21.34 32.37 -2.28
C TRP A 54 -20.69 33.23 -3.36
N GLU A 55 -21.48 34.10 -4.00
CA GLU A 55 -20.98 35.06 -4.97
C GLU A 55 -20.87 36.45 -4.33
N LYS A 56 -19.65 36.97 -4.24
CA LYS A 56 -19.35 38.23 -3.56
C LYS A 56 -19.98 39.44 -4.22
N GLN A 57 -20.08 39.47 -5.55
CA GLN A 57 -20.60 40.62 -6.31
C GLN A 57 -22.08 40.83 -6.04
N VAL A 58 -22.85 39.76 -5.91
CA VAL A 58 -24.30 39.80 -5.74
C VAL A 58 -24.70 39.56 -4.26
N GLN A 59 -23.72 39.24 -3.40
CA GLN A 59 -23.93 38.90 -1.98
C GLN A 59 -25.03 37.84 -1.77
N LYS A 60 -25.02 36.81 -2.63
CA LYS A 60 -26.03 35.75 -2.63
C LYS A 60 -25.40 34.37 -2.86
N SER A 61 -26.03 33.35 -2.29
CA SER A 61 -25.63 31.95 -2.53
C SER A 61 -26.39 31.38 -3.72
N PHE A 62 -25.66 30.79 -4.66
CA PHE A 62 -26.20 30.08 -5.80
C PHE A 62 -25.94 28.57 -5.67
N GLN A 63 -26.86 27.78 -6.17
CA GLN A 63 -26.67 26.33 -6.28
C GLN A 63 -25.76 26.04 -7.47
N VAL A 64 -24.61 25.40 -7.21
CA VAL A 64 -23.63 25.03 -8.23
C VAL A 64 -23.39 23.53 -8.18
N PRO A 65 -23.44 22.83 -9.33
CA PRO A 65 -23.13 21.40 -9.37
C PRO A 65 -21.65 21.16 -9.10
N THR A 66 -21.37 20.27 -8.16
CA THR A 66 -20.01 19.82 -7.82
C THR A 66 -19.87 18.35 -8.23
N TYR A 67 -18.77 18.01 -8.90
CA TYR A 67 -18.50 16.64 -9.34
C TYR A 67 -17.47 15.97 -8.46
N HIS A 68 -17.77 14.75 -8.05
CA HIS A 68 -16.86 13.92 -7.28
C HIS A 68 -16.66 12.55 -7.94
N LEU A 69 -15.48 11.96 -7.71
CA LEU A 69 -15.21 10.57 -8.00
C LEU A 69 -15.47 9.75 -6.74
N VAL A 70 -16.27 8.72 -6.86
CA VAL A 70 -16.74 7.87 -5.76
C VAL A 70 -16.34 6.44 -6.02
N HIS A 71 -15.86 5.75 -5.00
CA HIS A 71 -15.49 4.35 -5.07
C HIS A 71 -16.72 3.45 -4.98
N ASP A 72 -16.87 2.56 -5.94
CA ASP A 72 -17.88 1.50 -5.99
C ASP A 72 -17.16 0.14 -6.14
N PRO A 73 -16.95 -0.61 -5.06
CA PRO A 73 -16.12 -1.83 -5.09
C PRO A 73 -16.62 -2.91 -6.06
N ASN A 74 -17.93 -3.06 -6.18
CA ASN A 74 -18.57 -4.13 -6.96
C ASN A 74 -19.13 -3.66 -8.31
N ASN A 75 -18.93 -2.39 -8.68
CA ASN A 75 -19.57 -1.80 -9.86
C ASN A 75 -21.10 -1.98 -9.85
N SER A 76 -21.70 -1.77 -8.69
CA SER A 76 -23.15 -1.94 -8.43
C SER A 76 -24.00 -0.83 -9.03
N VAL A 77 -23.40 0.36 -9.17
CA VAL A 77 -24.09 1.59 -9.52
C VAL A 77 -24.13 1.79 -11.03
N ARG A 78 -25.26 2.33 -11.54
CA ARG A 78 -25.46 2.66 -12.94
C ARG A 78 -25.63 4.17 -13.13
N GLN A 79 -25.48 4.62 -14.36
CA GLN A 79 -25.69 6.01 -14.72
C GLN A 79 -27.18 6.39 -14.51
N GLY A 80 -27.42 7.51 -13.87
CA GLY A 80 -28.76 7.99 -13.53
C GLY A 80 -29.22 7.64 -12.12
N ASP A 81 -28.56 6.70 -11.42
CA ASP A 81 -28.92 6.32 -10.06
C ASP A 81 -28.75 7.50 -9.10
N VAL A 82 -29.66 7.57 -8.12
CA VAL A 82 -29.52 8.43 -6.95
C VAL A 82 -28.93 7.60 -5.81
N ILE A 83 -27.75 8.00 -5.36
CA ILE A 83 -26.99 7.25 -4.38
C ILE A 83 -26.67 8.08 -3.15
N ASN A 84 -26.45 7.38 -2.04
CA ASN A 84 -25.90 7.93 -0.84
C ASN A 84 -24.39 7.67 -0.81
N ILE A 85 -23.61 8.72 -0.60
CA ILE A 85 -22.14 8.65 -0.52
C ILE A 85 -21.65 9.13 0.83
N SER A 86 -20.58 8.51 1.31
CA SER A 86 -19.86 8.95 2.52
C SER A 86 -18.45 9.39 2.18
N ALA A 87 -17.95 10.39 2.90
CA ALA A 87 -16.55 10.78 2.86
C ALA A 87 -15.72 9.94 3.84
N GLY A 88 -14.39 10.09 3.79
CA GLY A 88 -13.45 9.41 4.69
C GLY A 88 -12.77 8.19 4.08
N TRP A 89 -13.34 7.60 3.04
CA TRP A 89 -12.73 6.49 2.33
C TRP A 89 -11.80 6.98 1.21
N ARG A 90 -10.51 6.99 1.46
CA ARG A 90 -9.52 7.39 0.45
C ARG A 90 -9.03 6.19 -0.35
N ALA A 91 -9.71 5.88 -1.45
CA ALA A 91 -9.30 4.80 -2.35
C ALA A 91 -8.09 5.22 -3.22
N SER A 92 -8.09 6.47 -3.72
CA SER A 92 -6.96 7.03 -4.48
C SER A 92 -6.81 8.54 -4.21
N GLN A 93 -5.87 9.19 -4.91
CA GLN A 93 -5.62 10.64 -4.78
C GLN A 93 -6.89 11.48 -5.02
N HIS A 94 -7.69 11.12 -6.01
CA HIS A 94 -8.90 11.84 -6.40
C HIS A 94 -10.19 11.21 -5.89
N VAL A 95 -10.18 9.93 -5.48
CA VAL A 95 -11.34 9.19 -5.00
C VAL A 95 -11.33 9.18 -3.47
N ARG A 96 -12.18 10.03 -2.88
CA ARG A 96 -12.25 10.23 -1.42
C ARG A 96 -13.61 9.90 -0.81
N HIS A 97 -14.53 9.42 -1.62
CA HIS A 97 -15.89 9.06 -1.24
C HIS A 97 -16.17 7.62 -1.63
N ILE A 98 -17.12 7.00 -0.95
CA ILE A 98 -17.58 5.65 -1.23
C ILE A 98 -19.10 5.61 -1.31
N VAL A 99 -19.63 4.70 -2.13
CA VAL A 99 -21.05 4.42 -2.21
C VAL A 99 -21.50 3.68 -0.94
N ARG A 100 -22.52 4.18 -0.24
CA ARG A 100 -23.14 3.52 0.91
C ARG A 100 -24.30 2.64 0.51
N HIS A 101 -25.26 3.22 -0.20
CA HIS A 101 -26.43 2.53 -0.71
C HIS A 101 -27.04 3.30 -1.87
N ILE A 102 -27.86 2.61 -2.64
CA ILE A 102 -28.62 3.19 -3.75
C ILE A 102 -29.98 3.60 -3.17
N ILE A 103 -30.35 4.88 -3.31
CA ILE A 103 -31.63 5.44 -2.85
C ILE A 103 -32.71 5.19 -3.91
N ALA A 104 -32.43 5.56 -5.15
CA ALA A 104 -33.33 5.37 -6.26
C ALA A 104 -32.56 4.82 -7.46
N PRO A 105 -32.82 3.57 -7.85
CA PRO A 105 -32.19 2.95 -9.00
C PRO A 105 -32.77 3.51 -10.31
N HIS A 106 -31.94 3.65 -11.33
CA HIS A 106 -32.33 3.98 -12.68
C HIS A 106 -31.99 2.81 -13.61
N GLY A 107 -32.94 2.32 -14.39
CA GLY A 107 -32.78 1.17 -15.27
C GLY A 107 -33.05 -0.17 -14.59
N PRO A 108 -32.17 -1.19 -14.69
CA PRO A 108 -32.42 -2.51 -14.13
C PRO A 108 -32.64 -2.49 -12.61
N PRO A 109 -33.49 -3.37 -12.06
CA PRO A 109 -33.75 -3.44 -10.62
C PRO A 109 -32.47 -3.74 -9.82
N ILE A 110 -32.51 -3.45 -8.53
CA ILE A 110 -31.32 -3.63 -7.63
C ILE A 110 -30.93 -5.10 -7.54
N ASP A 111 -31.92 -6.01 -7.57
CA ASP A 111 -31.73 -7.46 -7.40
C ASP A 111 -30.89 -8.10 -8.53
N GLU A 112 -30.90 -7.51 -9.72
CA GLU A 112 -30.10 -7.96 -10.87
C GLU A 112 -28.67 -7.40 -10.88
N ARG A 113 -28.32 -6.57 -9.90
CA ARG A 113 -27.02 -5.90 -9.81
C ARG A 113 -26.16 -6.53 -8.72
N PRO A 114 -24.83 -6.43 -8.82
CA PRO A 114 -23.98 -6.76 -7.70
C PRO A 114 -24.38 -5.95 -6.45
N ALA A 115 -24.42 -6.59 -5.30
CA ALA A 115 -24.80 -5.93 -4.06
C ALA A 115 -23.78 -4.85 -3.66
N VAL A 116 -24.26 -3.75 -3.13
CA VAL A 116 -23.39 -2.74 -2.49
C VAL A 116 -22.87 -3.31 -1.17
N LEU A 117 -21.56 -3.23 -0.96
CA LEU A 117 -20.94 -3.76 0.25
C LEU A 117 -21.31 -2.91 1.48
N ASN A 118 -21.58 -3.59 2.58
CA ASN A 118 -21.75 -2.97 3.89
C ASN A 118 -20.41 -2.44 4.44
N GLU A 119 -20.45 -1.55 5.42
CA GLU A 119 -19.24 -0.97 6.03
C GLU A 119 -18.29 -2.05 6.58
N GLU A 120 -18.83 -3.07 7.25
CA GLU A 120 -18.04 -4.16 7.82
C GLU A 120 -17.29 -4.95 6.74
N GLN A 121 -18.00 -5.36 5.69
CA GLN A 121 -17.42 -6.05 4.54
C GLN A 121 -16.34 -5.24 3.83
N LEU A 122 -16.53 -3.92 3.72
CA LEU A 122 -15.55 -3.00 3.18
C LEU A 122 -14.26 -2.96 4.01
N TYR A 123 -14.41 -2.93 5.34
CA TYR A 123 -13.24 -2.95 6.23
C TYR A 123 -12.51 -4.29 6.19
N GLU A 124 -13.23 -5.41 6.12
CA GLU A 124 -12.66 -6.76 5.99
C GLU A 124 -11.86 -6.91 4.68
N GLU A 125 -12.46 -6.53 3.54
CA GLU A 125 -11.75 -6.56 2.26
C GLU A 125 -10.50 -5.66 2.26
N TYR A 126 -10.60 -4.51 2.89
CA TYR A 126 -9.47 -3.60 2.99
C TYR A 126 -8.37 -4.16 3.88
N ALA A 127 -8.73 -4.78 5.02
CA ALA A 127 -7.78 -5.43 5.91
C ALA A 127 -7.04 -6.56 5.17
N ALA A 128 -7.76 -7.44 4.48
CA ALA A 128 -7.17 -8.51 3.69
C ALA A 128 -6.21 -8.00 2.59
N LYS A 129 -6.62 -6.97 1.85
CA LYS A 129 -5.75 -6.34 0.84
C LYS A 129 -4.50 -5.69 1.44
N ARG A 130 -4.62 -5.13 2.65
CA ARG A 130 -3.50 -4.52 3.37
C ARG A 130 -2.52 -5.58 3.87
N GLU A 131 -3.01 -6.66 4.44
CA GLU A 131 -2.19 -7.79 4.91
C GLU A 131 -1.40 -8.39 3.74
N ALA A 132 -2.05 -8.76 2.65
CA ALA A 132 -1.40 -9.28 1.45
C ALA A 132 -0.35 -8.30 0.85
N LYS A 133 -0.56 -6.99 1.00
CA LYS A 133 0.42 -5.98 0.59
C LYS A 133 1.62 -5.93 1.54
N LEU A 134 1.40 -6.06 2.83
CA LEU A 134 2.46 -6.07 3.84
C LEU A 134 3.32 -7.33 3.71
N GLU A 135 2.72 -8.49 3.48
CA GLU A 135 3.42 -9.75 3.23
C GLU A 135 4.34 -9.64 2.01
N ARG A 136 3.79 -9.21 0.86
CA ARG A 136 4.59 -9.00 -0.35
C ARG A 136 5.70 -7.97 -0.19
N ARG A 137 5.51 -6.99 0.70
CA ARG A 137 6.55 -6.03 1.02
C ARG A 137 7.63 -6.66 1.91
N ALA A 138 7.23 -7.41 2.93
CA ALA A 138 8.15 -8.11 3.81
C ALA A 138 9.01 -9.12 3.05
N GLU A 139 8.44 -9.88 2.13
CA GLU A 139 9.17 -10.80 1.26
C GLU A 139 10.22 -10.08 0.39
N ARG A 140 9.81 -8.96 -0.23
CA ARG A 140 10.75 -8.15 -1.03
C ARG A 140 11.88 -7.56 -0.18
N ASP A 141 11.53 -7.03 1.00
CA ASP A 141 12.52 -6.45 1.91
C ASP A 141 13.48 -7.53 2.44
N ALA A 142 13.00 -8.76 2.69
CA ALA A 142 13.81 -9.90 3.05
C ALA A 142 14.74 -10.36 1.91
N ALA A 143 14.25 -10.39 0.69
CA ALA A 143 15.06 -10.70 -0.49
C ALA A 143 16.19 -9.68 -0.69
N VAL A 144 15.87 -8.38 -0.62
CA VAL A 144 16.87 -7.30 -0.72
C VAL A 144 17.92 -7.36 0.41
N ARG A 145 17.49 -7.73 1.64
CA ARG A 145 18.44 -7.93 2.74
C ARG A 145 19.42 -9.06 2.47
N LYS A 146 18.94 -10.21 2.04
CA LYS A 146 19.78 -11.36 1.67
C LYS A 146 20.78 -11.01 0.57
N GLU A 147 20.34 -10.29 -0.45
CA GLU A 147 21.19 -9.84 -1.54
C GLU A 147 22.30 -8.90 -1.05
N ARG A 148 21.94 -7.92 -0.19
CA ARG A 148 22.91 -7.00 0.42
C ARG A 148 23.90 -7.71 1.35
N GLU A 149 23.45 -8.72 2.09
CA GLU A 149 24.32 -9.53 2.94
C GLU A 149 25.29 -10.37 2.11
N ALA A 150 24.81 -11.00 1.03
CA ALA A 150 25.65 -11.73 0.09
C ALA A 150 26.69 -10.82 -0.60
N GLU A 151 26.27 -9.63 -1.02
CA GLU A 151 27.20 -8.63 -1.61
C GLU A 151 28.27 -8.18 -0.62
N LYS A 152 27.89 -7.93 0.65
CA LYS A 152 28.85 -7.60 1.71
C LYS A 152 29.84 -8.74 1.96
N ALA A 153 29.36 -9.97 2.03
CA ALA A 153 30.20 -11.15 2.19
C ALA A 153 31.18 -11.30 1.02
N ALA A 154 30.71 -11.20 -0.21
CA ALA A 154 31.55 -11.26 -1.39
C ALA A 154 32.61 -10.12 -1.44
N ARG A 155 32.24 -8.92 -0.96
CA ARG A 155 33.19 -7.81 -0.85
C ARG A 155 34.28 -8.08 0.19
N LEU A 156 33.93 -8.65 1.34
CA LEU A 156 34.89 -9.02 2.36
C LEU A 156 35.83 -10.12 1.88
N GLU A 157 35.32 -11.14 1.19
CA GLU A 157 36.15 -12.18 0.59
C GLU A 157 37.13 -11.66 -0.46
N ARG A 158 36.67 -10.72 -1.30
CA ARG A 158 37.56 -10.07 -2.28
C ARG A 158 38.68 -9.26 -1.60
N ARG A 159 38.34 -8.63 -0.47
CA ARG A 159 39.30 -7.87 0.31
C ARG A 159 40.32 -8.80 0.98
N ALA A 160 39.88 -9.86 1.61
CA ALA A 160 40.72 -10.86 2.23
C ALA A 160 41.70 -11.48 1.20
N ARG A 161 41.19 -11.90 0.02
CA ARG A 161 42.01 -12.41 -1.06
C ARG A 161 43.07 -11.41 -1.55
N ARG A 162 42.75 -10.13 -1.56
CA ARG A 162 43.69 -9.09 -1.93
C ARG A 162 44.79 -8.90 -0.89
N GLU A 163 44.43 -8.92 0.39
CA GLU A 163 45.35 -8.83 1.52
C GLU A 163 46.29 -10.05 1.53
N GLU A 164 45.79 -11.25 1.33
CA GLU A 164 46.59 -12.48 1.20
C GLU A 164 47.56 -12.38 0.00
N TRP A 165 47.13 -11.89 -1.14
CA TRP A 165 47.98 -11.71 -2.31
C TRP A 165 49.07 -10.65 -2.07
N GLU A 166 48.75 -9.56 -1.40
CA GLU A 166 49.72 -8.53 -1.01
C GLU A 166 50.78 -9.07 -0.04
N GLN A 167 50.34 -9.87 0.96
CA GLN A 167 51.23 -10.56 1.90
C GLN A 167 52.14 -11.52 1.16
N SER A 168 51.64 -12.38 0.30
CA SER A 168 52.44 -13.34 -0.44
C SER A 168 53.49 -12.65 -1.34
N ARG A 169 53.18 -11.45 -1.83
CA ARG A 169 54.17 -10.65 -2.58
C ARG A 169 55.29 -10.06 -1.71
N VAL A 170 54.94 -9.67 -0.49
CA VAL A 170 55.93 -9.20 0.51
C VAL A 170 56.86 -10.33 0.90
N ASP A 171 56.30 -11.47 1.26
CA ASP A 171 57.04 -12.66 1.66
C ASP A 171 57.98 -13.14 0.53
N ALA A 172 57.50 -13.11 -0.71
CA ALA A 172 58.35 -13.44 -1.90
C ALA A 172 59.48 -12.46 -2.09
N LYS A 173 59.30 -11.16 -1.82
CA LYS A 173 60.35 -10.13 -1.89
C LYS A 173 61.38 -10.31 -0.73
N GLU A 174 60.93 -10.63 0.46
CA GLU A 174 61.79 -10.86 1.61
C GLU A 174 62.67 -12.08 1.40
N LYS A 175 62.11 -13.19 0.91
CA LYS A 175 62.86 -14.37 0.53
C LYS A 175 63.95 -14.05 -0.50
N LYS A 176 63.60 -13.29 -1.52
CA LYS A 176 64.56 -12.89 -2.58
C LYS A 176 65.67 -11.97 -2.05
N LEU A 177 65.37 -11.13 -1.06
CA LEU A 177 66.33 -10.29 -0.38
C LEU A 177 67.25 -11.11 0.55
N GLU A 178 66.74 -12.13 1.23
CA GLU A 178 67.55 -13.08 2.02
C GLU A 178 68.51 -13.90 1.14
N GLU A 179 68.01 -14.43 0.02
CA GLU A 179 68.85 -15.14 -0.97
C GLU A 179 69.99 -14.26 -1.52
N LEU A 180 69.67 -12.98 -1.80
CA LEU A 180 70.69 -12.02 -2.26
C LEU A 180 71.71 -11.66 -1.16
N ARG A 181 71.28 -11.60 0.14
CA ARG A 181 72.19 -11.36 1.25
C ARG A 181 73.09 -12.57 1.54
N ALA A 182 72.54 -13.78 1.39
CA ALA A 182 73.34 -15.01 1.53
C ALA A 182 74.43 -15.11 0.42
N THR A 183 74.12 -14.75 -0.83
CA THR A 183 75.09 -14.73 -1.96
C THR A 183 76.11 -13.64 -1.82
N ILE A 184 75.86 -12.55 -1.12
CA ILE A 184 76.84 -11.43 -0.94
C ILE A 184 77.72 -11.68 0.31
N GLY A 185 77.22 -12.48 1.25
CA GLY A 185 77.97 -12.80 2.49
C GLY A 185 79.01 -13.91 2.38
N ASP A 186 79.09 -14.60 1.22
CA ASP A 186 80.05 -15.68 0.96
C ASP A 186 81.27 -15.20 0.03
N VAL A 187 81.48 -13.90 -0.10
CA VAL A 187 82.62 -13.30 -0.70
C VAL A 187 83.39 -12.51 0.38
#